data_9ebdee5028d609ba04d3c528f76cbb39
#
_entry.id   9ebdee5028d609ba04d3c528f76cbb39
#
_cell.length_a   1.000
_cell.length_b   1.000
_cell.length_c   1.000
_cell.angle_alpha   90.00
_cell.angle_beta   90.00
_cell.angle_gamma   90.00
#
_symmetry.space_group_name_H-M   'P 1'
#
loop_
_entity.id
_entity.type
_entity.pdbx_description
1 polymer ?
#
loop_
_entity_poly.entity_id
_entity_poly.type
_entity_poly.pdbx_seq_one_letter_code
_entity_poly.pdbx_strand_id
1 'polypeptide(L)'
;MSEDRISKINSLLRRRGIILPSFELYGGVSGLIDYGPIGAVIKRRVINHWIQHWSRLENIVEIDSPTITPERVLEASGHVSEFNDFMSVCSNCKSVFRSDHLIAEHYDDADSMNGKQINEKILELKIKCPSCNHHEWRNPEAMNLMFSTKIGAMSQGRNAYLRPETAQGMFMLYPSLFRHFRQKLPFGAMQVGKGYRNEISPRQGMIRLREFNMAELEYFIDPENNLENDLTKWTEELEFVSGESEQIRCSIMECYENGIIKDNNVAFFIGMTWEFLIDIGIDAQKIRFRQHKNDEMAHYASDCWDCELLGSHGWIECVGIANRTCHDLESHEGYSKSNLLRGWRKFDQPSIISKKYISPISSIIGPHFKSDAKEVSNSISNMDEMPQSFPFDLSLSDGRVIKIAEEMIELRFEEEVIHGEYFTPHVIEPAFGIDRIIWHIMDHSFIEIEKEGENYIILNLKEKIAPYDIAILPLFDKEKMIKMAKTLMGEINDITGISGHMDTSRSIGRRYARADEIGIPXXXXXXXXD
;
A
#
# COMPACT_ATOMS: atom_id res chain seq x y z
N MET A 1 2.96 -11.01 30.26
CA MET A 1 2.76 -9.55 30.36
C MET A 1 2.14 -8.94 29.09
N SER A 2 2.65 -9.27 27.90
CA SER A 2 2.12 -8.70 26.66
C SER A 2 0.67 -9.11 26.36
N GLU A 3 0.32 -10.38 26.60
CA GLU A 3 -1.06 -10.87 26.37
C GLU A 3 -2.06 -10.18 27.31
N ASP A 4 -1.66 -9.96 28.55
CA ASP A 4 -2.47 -9.24 29.53
C ASP A 4 -2.69 -7.78 29.09
N ARG A 5 -1.65 -7.12 28.60
CA ARG A 5 -1.75 -5.74 28.09
C ARG A 5 -2.66 -5.69 26.85
N ILE A 6 -2.50 -6.63 25.92
CA ILE A 6 -3.37 -6.72 24.72
C ILE A 6 -4.84 -6.85 25.13
N SER A 7 -5.12 -7.73 26.10
CA SER A 7 -6.46 -7.94 26.61
C SER A 7 -7.05 -6.66 27.23
N LYS A 8 -6.26 -5.94 28.00
CA LYS A 8 -6.68 -4.67 28.63
C LYS A 8 -6.97 -3.59 27.58
N ILE A 9 -6.11 -3.48 26.57
CA ILE A 9 -6.30 -2.52 25.48
C ILE A 9 -7.57 -2.86 24.71
N ASN A 10 -7.75 -4.13 24.33
CA ASN A 10 -8.93 -4.55 23.57
C ASN A 10 -10.23 -4.30 24.37
N SER A 11 -10.19 -4.55 25.68
CA SER A 11 -11.33 -4.26 26.55
C SER A 11 -11.67 -2.77 26.55
N LEU A 12 -10.68 -1.91 26.66
CA LEU A 12 -10.88 -0.45 26.61
C LEU A 12 -11.45 -0.02 25.26
N LEU A 13 -10.86 -0.51 24.16
CA LEU A 13 -11.28 -0.14 22.81
C LEU A 13 -12.76 -0.50 22.59
N ARG A 14 -13.16 -1.69 23.03
CA ARG A 14 -14.53 -2.17 22.88
C ARG A 14 -15.49 -1.36 23.78
N ARG A 15 -15.19 -1.22 25.07
CA ARG A 15 -16.07 -0.57 26.04
C ARG A 15 -16.28 0.91 25.76
N ARG A 16 -15.29 1.58 25.13
CA ARG A 16 -15.37 3.01 24.83
C ARG A 16 -15.76 3.33 23.37
N GLY A 17 -16.18 2.32 22.62
CA GLY A 17 -16.67 2.51 21.26
C GLY A 17 -15.58 2.99 20.31
N ILE A 18 -14.35 2.49 20.49
CA ILE A 18 -13.21 2.82 19.61
C ILE A 18 -13.13 1.77 18.50
N ILE A 19 -12.87 0.50 18.88
CA ILE A 19 -12.81 -0.62 17.93
C ILE A 19 -13.68 -1.75 18.50
N LEU A 20 -14.56 -2.29 17.66
CA LEU A 20 -15.48 -3.36 18.06
C LEU A 20 -15.44 -4.48 17.00
N PRO A 21 -15.60 -5.74 17.41
CA PRO A 21 -15.78 -6.80 16.42
C PRO A 21 -17.07 -6.56 15.62
N SER A 22 -16.99 -6.72 14.30
CA SER A 22 -18.17 -6.53 13.44
C SER A 22 -19.11 -7.72 13.50
N PHE A 23 -20.40 -7.47 13.32
CA PHE A 23 -21.43 -8.50 13.13
C PHE A 23 -21.57 -9.44 14.31
N GLU A 24 -21.33 -8.96 15.52
CA GLU A 24 -21.43 -9.79 16.74
C GLU A 24 -22.81 -10.40 16.93
N LEU A 25 -23.86 -9.73 16.47
CA LEU A 25 -25.24 -10.24 16.54
C LEU A 25 -25.37 -11.60 15.83
N TYR A 26 -24.51 -11.85 14.84
CA TYR A 26 -24.50 -13.08 14.04
C TYR A 26 -23.24 -13.93 14.30
N GLY A 27 -22.59 -13.73 15.44
CA GLY A 27 -21.42 -14.50 15.84
C GLY A 27 -20.09 -13.89 15.46
N GLY A 28 -20.10 -12.76 14.77
CA GLY A 28 -18.87 -12.09 14.36
C GLY A 28 -18.18 -12.75 13.17
N VAL A 29 -17.24 -12.04 12.56
CA VAL A 29 -16.39 -12.56 11.48
C VAL A 29 -14.96 -12.14 11.78
N SER A 30 -14.07 -13.10 11.92
CA SER A 30 -12.65 -12.82 12.15
C SER A 30 -12.09 -11.96 11.00
N GLY A 31 -11.33 -10.93 11.35
CA GLY A 31 -10.73 -10.04 10.36
C GLY A 31 -11.63 -8.91 9.89
N LEU A 32 -12.83 -8.76 10.47
CA LEU A 32 -13.71 -7.63 10.20
C LEU A 32 -14.00 -6.88 11.50
N ILE A 33 -13.79 -5.56 11.50
CA ILE A 33 -13.96 -4.71 12.67
C ILE A 33 -14.79 -3.48 12.33
N ASP A 34 -15.43 -2.92 13.35
CA ASP A 34 -16.07 -1.61 13.27
C ASP A 34 -15.18 -0.59 14.00
N TYR A 35 -15.00 0.56 13.40
CA TYR A 35 -14.59 1.75 14.13
C TYR A 35 -15.88 2.37 14.69
N GLY A 36 -15.97 2.42 16.01
CA GLY A 36 -17.17 2.94 16.66
C GLY A 36 -17.19 4.47 16.67
N PRO A 37 -18.09 5.07 17.45
CA PRO A 37 -18.27 6.53 17.42
C PRO A 37 -17.00 7.31 17.79
N ILE A 38 -16.17 6.78 18.69
CA ILE A 38 -14.91 7.42 19.08
C ILE A 38 -13.81 7.04 18.09
N GLY A 39 -13.73 5.77 17.71
CA GLY A 39 -12.70 5.27 16.79
C GLY A 39 -12.79 5.87 15.40
N ALA A 40 -14.00 6.09 14.90
CA ALA A 40 -14.18 6.68 13.57
C ALA A 40 -13.59 8.09 13.49
N VAL A 41 -13.73 8.88 14.57
CA VAL A 41 -13.16 10.23 14.61
C VAL A 41 -11.63 10.16 14.66
N ILE A 42 -11.08 9.27 15.48
CA ILE A 42 -9.62 9.10 15.57
C ILE A 42 -9.07 8.68 14.20
N LYS A 43 -9.70 7.68 13.56
CA LYS A 43 -9.26 7.23 12.23
C LYS A 43 -9.31 8.36 11.21
N ARG A 44 -10.40 9.13 11.17
CA ARG A 44 -10.54 10.25 10.25
C ARG A 44 -9.45 11.30 10.47
N ARG A 45 -9.12 11.60 11.73
CA ARG A 45 -8.09 12.57 12.04
C ARG A 45 -6.70 12.07 11.65
N VAL A 46 -6.40 10.80 11.90
CA VAL A 46 -5.13 10.18 11.45
C VAL A 46 -5.00 10.28 9.93
N ILE A 47 -6.06 9.92 9.20
CA ILE A 47 -6.07 9.95 7.74
C ILE A 47 -5.91 11.40 7.24
N ASN A 48 -6.61 12.35 7.84
CA ASN A 48 -6.49 13.76 7.45
C ASN A 48 -5.08 14.28 7.65
N HIS A 49 -4.42 13.89 8.74
CA HIS A 49 -3.02 14.28 8.97
C HIS A 49 -2.09 13.64 7.96
N TRP A 50 -2.36 12.39 7.55
CA TRP A 50 -1.58 11.73 6.49
C TRP A 50 -1.71 12.51 5.17
N ILE A 51 -2.94 12.86 4.79
CA ILE A 51 -3.19 13.61 3.55
C ILE A 51 -2.48 14.98 3.61
N GLN A 52 -2.62 15.70 4.72
CA GLN A 52 -1.99 17.01 4.91
C GLN A 52 -0.47 16.90 4.86
N HIS A 53 0.08 15.85 5.45
CA HIS A 53 1.53 15.62 5.51
C HIS A 53 2.14 15.55 4.10
N TRP A 54 1.54 14.74 3.22
CA TRP A 54 2.02 14.57 1.86
C TRP A 54 1.65 15.75 0.95
N SER A 55 0.55 16.44 1.24
CA SER A 55 0.11 17.61 0.47
C SER A 55 1.06 18.81 0.59
N ARG A 56 1.97 18.78 1.56
CA ARG A 56 3.02 19.82 1.67
C ARG A 56 3.96 19.82 0.46
N LEU A 57 4.04 18.71 -0.26
CA LEU A 57 4.84 18.59 -1.48
C LEU A 57 3.99 19.04 -2.66
N GLU A 58 4.48 20.05 -3.40
CA GLU A 58 3.74 20.71 -4.48
C GLU A 58 3.28 19.77 -5.60
N ASN A 59 4.03 18.71 -5.81
CA ASN A 59 3.82 17.83 -6.95
C ASN A 59 3.09 16.55 -6.58
N ILE A 60 2.29 16.56 -5.50
CA ILE A 60 1.52 15.39 -5.07
C ILE A 60 0.04 15.78 -5.01
N VAL A 61 -0.82 14.95 -5.61
CA VAL A 61 -2.27 15.17 -5.61
C VAL A 61 -2.98 13.93 -5.06
N GLU A 62 -4.17 14.16 -4.53
CA GLU A 62 -5.02 13.07 -4.02
C GLU A 62 -5.95 12.59 -5.12
N ILE A 63 -6.16 11.27 -5.20
CA ILE A 63 -7.13 10.65 -6.10
C ILE A 63 -8.02 9.68 -5.32
N ASP A 64 -9.08 9.21 -5.94
CA ASP A 64 -10.01 8.25 -5.35
C ASP A 64 -10.54 7.35 -6.46
N SER A 65 -10.04 6.11 -6.50
CA SER A 65 -10.37 5.13 -7.54
C SER A 65 -11.39 4.11 -7.02
N PRO A 66 -12.08 3.41 -7.93
CA PRO A 66 -13.03 2.37 -7.51
C PRO A 66 -12.39 1.24 -6.75
N THR A 67 -13.15 0.69 -5.82
CA THR A 67 -12.80 -0.50 -5.05
C THR A 67 -12.86 -1.76 -5.90
N ILE A 68 -13.89 -1.86 -6.76
CA ILE A 68 -14.10 -3.01 -7.65
C ILE A 68 -13.17 -2.84 -8.86
N THR A 69 -12.35 -3.85 -9.10
CA THR A 69 -11.29 -3.79 -10.11
C THR A 69 -11.48 -4.91 -11.14
N PRO A 70 -11.52 -4.59 -12.44
CA PRO A 70 -11.63 -5.62 -13.48
C PRO A 70 -10.45 -6.60 -13.44
N GLU A 71 -10.72 -7.86 -13.76
CA GLU A 71 -9.72 -8.92 -13.74
C GLU A 71 -8.47 -8.59 -14.58
N ARG A 72 -8.64 -7.95 -15.73
CA ARG A 72 -7.51 -7.64 -16.62
C ARG A 72 -6.46 -6.76 -15.95
N VAL A 73 -6.88 -5.80 -15.12
CA VAL A 73 -5.95 -4.94 -14.38
C VAL A 73 -5.10 -5.79 -13.42
N LEU A 74 -5.73 -6.75 -12.75
CA LEU A 74 -5.05 -7.58 -11.75
C LEU A 74 -4.30 -8.76 -12.38
N GLU A 75 -4.66 -9.16 -13.59
CA GLU A 75 -3.82 -10.06 -14.38
C GLU A 75 -2.51 -9.37 -14.76
N ALA A 76 -2.60 -8.13 -15.23
CA ALA A 76 -1.41 -7.34 -15.61
C ALA A 76 -0.47 -7.13 -14.43
N SER A 77 -1.01 -6.88 -13.24
CA SER A 77 -0.22 -6.65 -12.03
C SER A 77 0.35 -7.94 -11.42
N GLY A 78 -0.12 -9.10 -11.86
CA GLY A 78 0.30 -10.40 -11.33
C GLY A 78 -0.52 -10.91 -10.16
N HIS A 79 -1.48 -10.14 -9.66
CA HIS A 79 -2.27 -10.55 -8.50
C HIS A 79 -3.13 -11.79 -8.76
N VAL A 80 -3.64 -11.95 -9.98
CA VAL A 80 -4.48 -13.12 -10.31
C VAL A 80 -3.65 -14.42 -10.25
N SER A 81 -2.43 -14.39 -10.76
CA SER A 81 -1.60 -15.60 -10.88
C SER A 81 -0.71 -15.87 -9.65
N GLU A 82 -0.28 -14.83 -8.93
CA GLU A 82 0.78 -14.96 -7.93
C GLU A 82 0.40 -14.59 -6.51
N PHE A 83 -0.75 -13.94 -6.30
CA PHE A 83 -1.14 -13.45 -4.97
C PHE A 83 -1.83 -14.57 -4.18
N ASN A 84 -1.06 -15.60 -3.81
CA ASN A 84 -1.57 -16.81 -3.20
C ASN A 84 -0.86 -17.11 -1.87
N ASP A 85 -1.63 -17.62 -0.92
CA ASP A 85 -1.08 -18.32 0.25
C ASP A 85 -1.43 -19.80 0.13
N PHE A 86 -0.66 -20.65 0.79
CA PHE A 86 -0.96 -22.08 0.86
C PHE A 86 -1.80 -22.36 2.09
N MET A 87 -2.84 -23.17 1.91
CA MET A 87 -3.68 -23.62 3.01
C MET A 87 -3.52 -25.13 3.20
N SER A 88 -3.53 -25.56 4.46
CA SER A 88 -3.50 -26.96 4.84
C SER A 88 -4.80 -27.30 5.57
N VAL A 89 -5.42 -28.41 5.19
CA VAL A 89 -6.68 -28.87 5.78
C VAL A 89 -6.39 -30.14 6.59
N CYS A 90 -6.79 -30.12 7.86
CA CYS A 90 -6.67 -31.31 8.72
C CYS A 90 -7.61 -32.40 8.19
N SER A 91 -7.07 -33.60 7.97
CA SER A 91 -7.86 -34.73 7.47
C SER A 91 -8.92 -35.17 8.46
N ASN A 92 -8.67 -34.97 9.76
CA ASN A 92 -9.58 -35.42 10.83
C ASN A 92 -10.71 -34.41 11.08
N CYS A 93 -10.40 -33.18 11.48
CA CYS A 93 -11.42 -32.21 11.92
C CYS A 93 -11.81 -31.20 10.82
N LYS A 94 -11.15 -31.24 9.68
CA LYS A 94 -11.40 -30.38 8.51
C LYS A 94 -11.08 -28.91 8.74
N SER A 95 -10.45 -28.56 9.86
CA SER A 95 -9.99 -27.18 10.11
C SER A 95 -8.94 -26.77 9.10
N VAL A 96 -8.95 -25.48 8.72
CA VAL A 96 -8.09 -24.93 7.68
C VAL A 96 -7.10 -23.94 8.33
N PHE A 97 -5.83 -24.05 7.96
CA PHE A 97 -4.76 -23.18 8.48
C PHE A 97 -3.87 -22.71 7.32
N ARG A 98 -3.26 -21.53 7.50
CA ARG A 98 -2.17 -21.12 6.62
C ARG A 98 -1.00 -22.09 6.84
N SER A 99 -0.52 -22.64 5.75
CA SER A 99 0.51 -23.68 5.83
C SER A 99 1.82 -23.17 6.43
N ASP A 100 2.25 -21.95 6.05
CA ASP A 100 3.47 -21.36 6.58
C ASP A 100 3.36 -21.10 8.09
N HIS A 101 2.19 -20.72 8.58
CA HIS A 101 1.99 -20.49 10.02
C HIS A 101 2.11 -21.78 10.83
N LEU A 102 1.72 -22.92 10.24
CA LEU A 102 1.83 -24.22 10.91
C LEU A 102 3.29 -24.59 11.20
N ILE A 103 4.20 -24.22 10.31
CA ILE A 103 5.61 -24.60 10.43
C ILE A 103 6.49 -23.47 10.96
N ALA A 104 5.94 -22.27 11.15
CA ALA A 104 6.70 -21.08 11.56
C ALA A 104 7.36 -21.24 12.93
N GLU A 105 6.75 -22.02 13.84
CA GLU A 105 7.32 -22.26 15.17
C GLU A 105 8.56 -23.14 15.12
N HIS A 106 8.77 -23.84 14.00
CA HIS A 106 9.84 -24.83 13.84
C HIS A 106 10.82 -24.48 12.73
N TYR A 107 10.54 -23.45 11.91
CA TYR A 107 11.34 -23.11 10.75
C TYR A 107 11.13 -21.63 10.36
N ASP A 108 12.21 -20.88 10.34
CA ASP A 108 12.16 -19.42 10.20
C ASP A 108 11.76 -18.92 8.81
N ASP A 109 12.06 -19.68 7.75
CA ASP A 109 11.82 -19.25 6.37
C ASP A 109 10.57 -19.88 5.74
N ALA A 110 9.57 -20.19 6.57
CA ALA A 110 8.37 -20.90 6.11
C ALA A 110 7.61 -20.16 5.00
N ASP A 111 7.58 -18.84 5.06
CA ASP A 111 6.82 -18.01 4.11
C ASP A 111 7.42 -17.99 2.70
N SER A 112 8.66 -18.39 2.54
CA SER A 112 9.34 -18.45 1.24
C SER A 112 9.14 -19.79 0.51
N MET A 113 8.53 -20.78 1.16
CA MET A 113 8.39 -22.13 0.61
C MET A 113 7.25 -22.29 -0.37
N ASN A 114 7.45 -23.12 -1.40
CA ASN A 114 6.36 -23.53 -2.29
C ASN A 114 5.56 -24.69 -1.65
N GLY A 115 4.45 -25.07 -2.28
CA GLY A 115 3.54 -26.08 -1.73
C GLY A 115 4.18 -27.43 -1.47
N LYS A 116 5.10 -27.86 -2.34
CA LYS A 116 5.82 -29.13 -2.19
C LYS A 116 6.75 -29.10 -0.97
N GLN A 117 7.51 -28.01 -0.83
CA GLN A 117 8.42 -27.82 0.29
C GLN A 117 7.65 -27.76 1.62
N ILE A 118 6.51 -27.07 1.63
CA ILE A 118 5.63 -26.98 2.81
C ILE A 118 5.14 -28.39 3.20
N ASN A 119 4.67 -29.17 2.24
CA ASN A 119 4.16 -30.51 2.51
C ASN A 119 5.26 -31.41 3.11
N GLU A 120 6.45 -31.35 2.52
CA GLU A 120 7.59 -32.10 3.01
C GLU A 120 7.95 -31.72 4.45
N LYS A 121 7.90 -30.41 4.78
CA LYS A 121 8.21 -29.94 6.14
C LYS A 121 7.13 -30.34 7.14
N ILE A 122 5.85 -30.27 6.78
CA ILE A 122 4.76 -30.69 7.66
C ILE A 122 4.92 -32.16 8.03
N LEU A 123 5.26 -33.00 7.04
CA LEU A 123 5.45 -34.42 7.26
C LEU A 123 6.72 -34.70 8.07
N GLU A 124 7.81 -34.01 7.76
CA GLU A 124 9.10 -34.16 8.47
C GLU A 124 8.99 -33.79 9.95
N LEU A 125 8.34 -32.68 10.24
CA LEU A 125 8.20 -32.14 11.60
C LEU A 125 7.03 -32.76 12.38
N LYS A 126 6.23 -33.58 11.72
CA LYS A 126 5.06 -34.25 12.31
C LYS A 126 4.12 -33.23 13.00
N ILE A 127 3.83 -32.15 12.28
CA ILE A 127 3.02 -31.04 12.81
C ILE A 127 1.63 -31.55 13.19
N LYS A 128 1.20 -31.21 14.40
CA LYS A 128 -0.14 -31.58 14.91
C LYS A 128 -1.13 -30.46 14.65
N CYS A 129 -2.36 -30.86 14.33
CA CYS A 129 -3.46 -29.90 14.14
C CYS A 129 -3.72 -29.12 15.42
N PRO A 130 -3.69 -27.78 15.38
CA PRO A 130 -3.98 -26.98 16.59
C PRO A 130 -5.37 -27.19 17.17
N SER A 131 -6.33 -27.65 16.36
CA SER A 131 -7.71 -27.84 16.79
C SER A 131 -7.98 -29.22 17.40
N CYS A 132 -7.43 -30.29 16.83
CA CYS A 132 -7.77 -31.64 17.25
C CYS A 132 -6.55 -32.52 17.57
N ASN A 133 -5.36 -31.99 17.43
CA ASN A 133 -4.09 -32.65 17.78
C ASN A 133 -3.74 -33.88 16.94
N HIS A 134 -4.46 -34.17 15.87
CA HIS A 134 -4.07 -35.19 14.88
C HIS A 134 -3.00 -34.63 13.96
N HIS A 135 -2.23 -35.50 13.30
CA HIS A 135 -1.13 -35.07 12.43
C HIS A 135 -1.31 -35.52 10.97
N GLU A 136 -2.54 -35.78 10.57
CA GLU A 136 -2.87 -36.17 9.20
C GLU A 136 -3.40 -34.95 8.43
N TRP A 137 -2.71 -34.59 7.38
CA TRP A 137 -2.99 -33.39 6.58
C TRP A 137 -3.25 -33.73 5.12
N ARG A 138 -4.15 -32.98 4.49
CA ARG A 138 -4.27 -32.99 3.04
C ARG A 138 -3.10 -32.23 2.46
N ASN A 139 -2.79 -32.47 1.18
CA ASN A 139 -1.72 -31.72 0.48
C ASN A 139 -2.06 -30.23 0.50
N PRO A 140 -1.07 -29.32 0.76
CA PRO A 140 -1.32 -27.90 0.73
C PRO A 140 -1.85 -27.43 -0.62
N GLU A 141 -2.83 -26.53 -0.60
CA GLU A 141 -3.44 -25.96 -1.80
C GLU A 141 -3.20 -24.47 -1.82
N ALA A 142 -2.88 -23.93 -2.99
CA ALA A 142 -2.77 -22.48 -3.18
C ALA A 142 -4.16 -21.86 -3.17
N MET A 143 -4.30 -20.75 -2.44
CA MET A 143 -5.54 -19.98 -2.38
C MET A 143 -5.22 -18.54 -2.75
N ASN A 144 -5.89 -18.02 -3.79
CA ASN A 144 -5.74 -16.60 -4.12
C ASN A 144 -6.42 -15.76 -3.04
N LEU A 145 -5.74 -14.71 -2.60
CA LEU A 145 -6.20 -13.89 -1.48
C LEU A 145 -7.19 -12.79 -1.87
N MET A 146 -7.61 -12.73 -3.14
CA MET A 146 -8.56 -11.70 -3.54
C MET A 146 -10.00 -12.19 -3.41
N PHE A 147 -10.90 -11.28 -3.00
CA PHE A 147 -12.35 -11.52 -3.04
C PHE A 147 -12.82 -11.30 -4.48
N SER A 148 -13.46 -12.30 -5.06
CA SER A 148 -13.93 -12.25 -6.46
C SER A 148 -15.41 -11.89 -6.55
N THR A 149 -15.77 -11.26 -7.67
CA THR A 149 -17.16 -10.92 -7.97
C THR A 149 -17.34 -10.82 -9.50
N LYS A 150 -18.52 -10.40 -9.93
CA LYS A 150 -18.87 -10.19 -11.34
C LYS A 150 -19.39 -8.77 -11.54
N ILE A 151 -18.98 -8.13 -12.61
CA ILE A 151 -19.55 -6.85 -13.04
C ILE A 151 -20.61 -7.15 -14.10
N GLY A 152 -21.85 -6.76 -13.82
CA GLY A 152 -22.99 -7.02 -14.70
C GLY A 152 -23.71 -8.31 -14.37
N ALA A 153 -24.55 -8.78 -15.29
CA ALA A 153 -25.38 -9.97 -15.08
C ALA A 153 -24.50 -11.22 -14.90
N MET A 154 -24.85 -12.06 -13.95
CA MET A 154 -24.03 -13.21 -13.53
C MET A 154 -23.59 -14.10 -14.68
N SER A 155 -24.48 -14.38 -15.62
CA SER A 155 -24.18 -15.30 -16.75
C SER A 155 -23.31 -14.64 -17.82
N GLN A 156 -23.32 -13.32 -17.92
CA GLN A 156 -22.56 -12.56 -18.91
C GLN A 156 -21.63 -11.53 -18.28
N GLY A 157 -21.52 -11.57 -16.95
CA GLY A 157 -20.72 -10.60 -16.21
C GLY A 157 -19.23 -10.80 -16.40
N ARG A 158 -18.50 -9.70 -16.34
CA ARG A 158 -17.03 -9.73 -16.39
C ARG A 158 -16.48 -10.01 -15.00
N ASN A 159 -15.43 -10.83 -14.94
CA ASN A 159 -14.75 -11.13 -13.68
C ASN A 159 -14.13 -9.85 -13.10
N ALA A 160 -14.23 -9.72 -11.79
CA ALA A 160 -13.69 -8.59 -11.07
C ALA A 160 -13.33 -9.03 -9.66
N TYR A 161 -12.59 -8.16 -8.96
CA TYR A 161 -12.16 -8.42 -7.58
C TYR A 161 -12.29 -7.15 -6.76
N LEU A 162 -12.44 -7.32 -5.45
CA LEU A 162 -12.20 -6.22 -4.51
C LEU A 162 -10.69 -6.00 -4.45
N ARG A 163 -10.25 -4.77 -4.63
CA ARG A 163 -8.81 -4.45 -4.77
C ARG A 163 -8.00 -4.90 -3.55
N PRO A 164 -6.86 -5.57 -3.75
CA PRO A 164 -5.98 -5.94 -2.64
C PRO A 164 -5.07 -4.79 -2.19
N GLU A 165 -5.01 -3.72 -2.99
CA GLU A 165 -4.20 -2.52 -2.73
C GLU A 165 -4.78 -1.36 -3.53
N THR A 166 -4.41 -0.14 -3.20
CA THR A 166 -4.90 1.05 -3.91
C THR A 166 -4.00 1.46 -5.08
N ALA A 167 -2.80 0.90 -5.17
CA ALA A 167 -1.78 1.31 -6.13
C ALA A 167 -2.24 1.20 -7.59
N GLN A 168 -2.96 0.12 -7.93
CA GLN A 168 -3.31 -0.15 -9.32
C GLN A 168 -4.20 0.95 -9.92
N GLY A 169 -5.12 1.50 -9.13
CA GLY A 169 -5.96 2.63 -9.58
C GLY A 169 -5.12 3.86 -9.90
N MET A 170 -4.04 4.08 -9.16
CA MET A 170 -3.13 5.21 -9.43
C MET A 170 -2.35 5.00 -10.72
N PHE A 171 -1.94 3.78 -11.02
CA PHE A 171 -1.27 3.47 -12.29
C PHE A 171 -2.22 3.67 -13.46
N MET A 172 -3.49 3.28 -13.30
CA MET A 172 -4.49 3.46 -14.37
C MET A 172 -4.76 4.94 -14.66
N LEU A 173 -4.64 5.79 -13.65
CA LEU A 173 -4.84 7.23 -13.81
C LEU A 173 -3.59 7.97 -14.30
N TYR A 174 -2.46 7.29 -14.46
CA TYR A 174 -1.20 7.94 -14.87
C TYR A 174 -1.37 8.86 -16.08
N PRO A 175 -2.04 8.45 -17.18
CA PRO A 175 -2.16 9.37 -18.33
C PRO A 175 -2.85 10.69 -17.99
N SER A 176 -3.91 10.65 -17.18
CA SER A 176 -4.61 11.84 -16.72
C SER A 176 -3.74 12.69 -15.80
N LEU A 177 -3.01 12.04 -14.89
CA LEU A 177 -2.11 12.73 -13.96
C LEU A 177 -0.95 13.41 -14.70
N PHE A 178 -0.39 12.71 -15.68
CA PHE A 178 0.71 13.25 -16.50
C PHE A 178 0.26 14.53 -17.19
N ARG A 179 -0.94 14.54 -17.77
CA ARG A 179 -1.52 15.75 -18.36
C ARG A 179 -1.76 16.84 -17.30
N HIS A 180 -2.27 16.47 -16.12
CA HIS A 180 -2.51 17.41 -15.03
C HIS A 180 -1.22 18.16 -14.65
N PHE A 181 -0.09 17.45 -14.61
CA PHE A 181 1.21 18.03 -14.28
C PHE A 181 1.94 18.58 -15.53
N ARG A 182 1.20 18.78 -16.62
CA ARG A 182 1.73 19.37 -17.88
C ARG A 182 2.90 18.58 -18.42
N GLN A 183 2.81 17.24 -18.29
CA GLN A 183 3.79 16.28 -18.80
C GLN A 183 5.18 16.45 -18.18
N LYS A 184 5.22 16.88 -16.93
CA LYS A 184 6.48 17.07 -16.19
C LYS A 184 6.58 16.06 -15.04
N LEU A 185 7.75 15.46 -14.90
CA LEU A 185 8.11 14.58 -13.79
C LEU A 185 9.11 15.32 -12.90
N PRO A 186 9.22 15.00 -11.61
CA PRO A 186 8.45 14.00 -10.88
C PRO A 186 7.10 14.53 -10.41
N PHE A 187 6.15 13.62 -10.21
CA PHE A 187 4.88 13.91 -9.54
C PHE A 187 4.39 12.67 -8.83
N GLY A 188 3.46 12.86 -7.91
CA GLY A 188 2.88 11.75 -7.17
C GLY A 188 1.37 11.82 -7.06
N ALA A 189 0.76 10.66 -6.91
CA ALA A 189 -0.64 10.51 -6.57
C ALA A 189 -0.75 9.77 -5.26
N MET A 190 -1.62 10.25 -4.37
CA MET A 190 -1.89 9.58 -3.10
C MET A 190 -3.35 9.17 -3.04
N GLN A 191 -3.61 8.05 -2.38
CA GLN A 191 -4.97 7.55 -2.21
C GLN A 191 -5.11 6.89 -0.84
N VAL A 192 -6.20 7.20 -0.16
CA VAL A 192 -6.60 6.51 1.06
C VAL A 192 -7.88 5.74 0.74
N GLY A 193 -7.91 4.47 1.07
CA GLY A 193 -9.09 3.66 0.81
C GLY A 193 -8.98 2.26 1.38
N LYS A 194 -10.02 1.51 1.18
CA LYS A 194 -10.08 0.12 1.63
C LYS A 194 -9.32 -0.80 0.68
N GLY A 195 -8.60 -1.75 1.27
CA GLY A 195 -8.03 -2.91 0.59
C GLY A 195 -8.65 -4.17 1.20
N TYR A 196 -8.58 -5.26 0.46
CA TYR A 196 -9.26 -6.50 0.84
C TYR A 196 -8.34 -7.69 0.57
N ARG A 197 -8.16 -8.52 1.59
CA ARG A 197 -7.41 -9.78 1.44
C ARG A 197 -8.14 -10.86 2.20
N ASN A 198 -8.59 -11.88 1.50
CA ASN A 198 -9.37 -12.97 2.08
C ASN A 198 -8.46 -13.92 2.85
N GLU A 199 -7.90 -13.42 3.95
CA GLU A 199 -6.95 -14.13 4.80
C GLU A 199 -7.55 -15.46 5.27
N ILE A 200 -6.74 -16.51 5.24
CA ILE A 200 -7.20 -17.87 5.57
C ILE A 200 -7.63 -17.95 7.03
N SER A 201 -6.81 -17.47 7.95
CA SER A 201 -7.10 -17.52 9.38
C SER A 201 -6.54 -16.27 10.04
N PRO A 202 -7.22 -15.11 9.88
CA PRO A 202 -6.68 -13.89 10.49
C PRO A 202 -6.75 -13.97 12.00
N ARG A 203 -5.63 -13.66 12.64
CA ARG A 203 -5.46 -13.62 14.08
C ARG A 203 -4.81 -12.27 14.43
N GLN A 204 -4.58 -12.00 15.69
CA GLN A 204 -3.93 -10.79 16.16
C GLN A 204 -4.78 -9.50 15.97
N GLY A 205 -6.09 -9.64 15.99
CA GLY A 205 -7.01 -8.50 15.99
C GLY A 205 -6.79 -7.55 14.82
N MET A 206 -6.48 -6.28 15.09
CA MET A 206 -6.30 -5.25 14.07
C MET A 206 -5.05 -5.44 13.19
N ILE A 207 -4.13 -6.29 13.58
CA ILE A 207 -2.88 -6.50 12.85
C ILE A 207 -3.11 -7.18 11.50
N ARG A 208 -4.10 -8.08 11.45
CA ARG A 208 -4.38 -8.86 10.23
C ARG A 208 -5.88 -8.89 9.96
N LEU A 209 -6.31 -7.97 9.11
CA LEU A 209 -7.72 -7.81 8.74
C LEU A 209 -7.97 -8.30 7.32
N ARG A 210 -9.21 -8.71 7.05
CA ARG A 210 -9.66 -9.05 5.68
C ARG A 210 -10.09 -7.83 4.90
N GLU A 211 -10.61 -6.82 5.59
CA GLU A 211 -10.92 -5.50 5.02
C GLU A 211 -10.17 -4.47 5.87
N PHE A 212 -9.32 -3.67 5.24
CA PHE A 212 -8.41 -2.79 5.97
C PHE A 212 -8.28 -1.44 5.28
N ASN A 213 -7.79 -0.47 6.01
CA ASN A 213 -7.58 0.88 5.51
C ASN A 213 -6.12 1.06 5.11
N MET A 214 -5.91 1.50 3.88
CA MET A 214 -4.58 1.74 3.32
C MET A 214 -4.44 3.21 2.94
N ALA A 215 -3.21 3.70 3.01
CA ALA A 215 -2.85 5.02 2.50
C ALA A 215 -1.56 4.83 1.70
N GLU A 216 -1.63 5.05 0.40
CA GLU A 216 -0.50 4.80 -0.50
C GLU A 216 -0.20 6.03 -1.35
N LEU A 217 1.09 6.24 -1.61
CA LEU A 217 1.58 7.26 -2.53
C LEU A 217 2.37 6.57 -3.62
N GLU A 218 2.05 6.88 -4.87
CA GLU A 218 2.84 6.43 -6.01
C GLU A 218 3.53 7.66 -6.61
N TYR A 219 4.84 7.68 -6.52
CA TYR A 219 5.67 8.81 -6.94
C TYR A 219 6.42 8.42 -8.21
N PHE A 220 6.15 9.14 -9.30
CA PHE A 220 6.66 8.84 -10.63
C PHE A 220 7.85 9.71 -10.94
N ILE A 221 8.97 9.08 -11.32
CA ILE A 221 10.23 9.80 -11.56
C ILE A 221 10.86 9.40 -12.89
N ASP A 222 11.71 10.29 -13.40
CA ASP A 222 12.66 9.98 -14.47
C ASP A 222 13.94 9.50 -13.79
N PRO A 223 14.31 8.21 -13.95
CA PRO A 223 15.47 7.69 -13.23
C PRO A 223 16.81 8.33 -13.66
N GLU A 224 16.87 8.95 -14.84
CA GLU A 224 18.09 9.60 -15.32
C GLU A 224 18.16 11.09 -15.00
N ASN A 225 17.02 11.73 -14.73
CA ASN A 225 16.93 13.17 -14.46
C ASN A 225 16.23 13.43 -13.12
N ASN A 226 16.62 12.70 -12.09
CA ASN A 226 16.02 12.82 -10.78
C ASN A 226 16.95 13.64 -9.87
N LEU A 227 16.46 14.80 -9.46
CA LEU A 227 17.18 15.64 -8.50
C LEU A 227 17.16 15.00 -7.12
N GLU A 228 18.29 15.03 -6.44
CA GLU A 228 18.38 14.48 -5.09
C GLU A 228 17.62 15.35 -4.10
N ASN A 229 16.89 14.71 -3.21
CA ASN A 229 16.17 15.35 -2.12
C ASN A 229 17.15 15.73 -1.01
N ASP A 230 16.85 16.83 -0.33
CA ASP A 230 17.62 17.27 0.83
C ASP A 230 17.24 16.41 2.04
N LEU A 231 18.18 15.67 2.58
CA LEU A 231 18.00 14.79 3.72
C LEU A 231 18.47 15.41 5.03
N THR A 232 19.02 16.64 4.99
CA THR A 232 19.69 17.25 6.14
C THR A 232 18.74 17.62 7.27
N LYS A 233 17.43 17.76 7.00
CA LYS A 233 16.47 18.14 8.04
C LYS A 233 16.23 17.03 9.08
N TRP A 234 16.51 15.78 8.74
CA TRP A 234 16.33 14.65 9.67
C TRP A 234 17.69 14.33 10.30
N THR A 235 17.96 14.97 11.44
CA THR A 235 19.24 14.87 12.14
C THR A 235 19.25 13.78 13.21
N GLU A 236 18.08 13.27 13.60
CA GLU A 236 17.95 12.27 14.65
C GLU A 236 18.56 10.94 14.19
N GLU A 237 19.12 10.23 15.13
CA GLU A 237 19.59 8.85 14.91
C GLU A 237 18.41 7.90 14.97
N LEU A 238 18.20 7.14 13.90
CA LEU A 238 17.12 6.14 13.78
C LEU A 238 17.71 4.74 13.83
N GLU A 239 16.87 3.78 14.13
CA GLU A 239 17.25 2.38 14.12
C GLU A 239 16.97 1.77 12.75
N PHE A 240 18.02 1.21 12.15
CA PHE A 240 17.95 0.52 10.86
C PHE A 240 18.43 -0.91 11.05
N VAL A 241 17.83 -1.84 10.28
CA VAL A 241 18.29 -3.21 10.15
C VAL A 241 18.58 -3.45 8.68
N SER A 242 19.83 -3.69 8.33
CA SER A 242 20.22 -3.86 6.93
C SER A 242 19.74 -5.21 6.37
N GLY A 243 19.81 -5.36 5.05
CA GLY A 243 19.49 -6.62 4.39
C GLY A 243 20.36 -7.80 4.82
N GLU A 244 21.51 -7.50 5.45
CA GLU A 244 22.41 -8.51 6.03
C GLU A 244 22.16 -8.69 7.52
N SER A 245 21.05 -8.15 8.04
CA SER A 245 20.62 -8.23 9.44
C SER A 245 21.52 -7.47 10.41
N GLU A 246 22.30 -6.52 9.92
CA GLU A 246 23.12 -5.66 10.75
C GLU A 246 22.27 -4.54 11.35
N GLN A 247 22.34 -4.36 12.67
CA GLN A 247 21.64 -3.29 13.36
C GLN A 247 22.52 -2.04 13.37
N ILE A 248 21.95 -0.92 12.94
CA ILE A 248 22.68 0.33 12.72
C ILE A 248 21.88 1.47 13.33
N ARG A 249 22.56 2.37 14.05
CA ARG A 249 21.94 3.60 14.55
C ARG A 249 22.67 4.78 13.92
N CYS A 250 21.97 5.54 13.10
CA CYS A 250 22.53 6.70 12.43
C CYS A 250 21.41 7.57 11.87
N SER A 251 21.76 8.74 11.36
CA SER A 251 20.81 9.58 10.66
C SER A 251 20.46 8.98 9.30
N ILE A 252 19.35 9.41 8.72
CA ILE A 252 18.94 8.98 7.38
C ILE A 252 20.03 9.34 6.36
N MET A 253 20.57 10.55 6.46
CA MET A 253 21.61 11.00 5.54
C MET A 253 22.85 10.11 5.62
N GLU A 254 23.30 9.76 6.83
CA GLU A 254 24.44 8.87 7.02
C GLU A 254 24.18 7.49 6.40
N CYS A 255 22.99 6.96 6.62
CA CYS A 255 22.58 5.65 6.09
C CYS A 255 22.58 5.65 4.56
N TYR A 256 22.11 6.73 3.95
CA TYR A 256 22.13 6.91 2.50
C TYR A 256 23.57 7.09 1.97
N GLU A 257 24.36 7.94 2.60
CA GLU A 257 25.73 8.20 2.18
C GLU A 257 26.63 6.96 2.28
N ASN A 258 26.36 6.10 3.25
CA ASN A 258 27.09 4.83 3.43
C ASN A 258 26.60 3.74 2.48
N GLY A 259 25.63 4.03 1.63
CA GLY A 259 25.14 3.09 0.62
C GLY A 259 24.19 2.02 1.13
N ILE A 260 23.75 2.10 2.39
CA ILE A 260 22.81 1.14 2.96
C ILE A 260 21.41 1.38 2.40
N ILE A 261 20.94 2.63 2.45
CA ILE A 261 19.77 3.04 1.66
C ILE A 261 20.32 3.37 0.27
N LYS A 262 19.86 2.63 -0.72
CA LYS A 262 20.42 2.71 -2.07
C LYS A 262 19.85 3.86 -2.89
N ASP A 263 18.62 4.29 -2.58
CA ASP A 263 17.87 5.25 -3.41
C ASP A 263 17.57 6.50 -2.58
N ASN A 264 17.90 7.68 -3.14
CA ASN A 264 17.67 8.96 -2.44
C ASN A 264 16.17 9.22 -2.18
N ASN A 265 15.29 8.86 -3.13
CA ASN A 265 13.85 9.03 -2.91
C ASN A 265 13.34 8.11 -1.79
N VAL A 266 13.85 6.88 -1.73
CA VAL A 266 13.51 5.96 -0.64
C VAL A 266 13.95 6.56 0.70
N ALA A 267 15.15 7.12 0.77
CA ALA A 267 15.66 7.79 1.98
C ALA A 267 14.75 8.96 2.38
N PHE A 268 14.36 9.78 1.41
CA PHE A 268 13.46 10.92 1.65
C PHE A 268 12.10 10.44 2.20
N PHE A 269 11.55 9.38 1.63
CA PHE A 269 10.26 8.86 2.07
C PHE A 269 10.37 8.14 3.42
N ILE A 270 11.52 7.58 3.75
CA ILE A 270 11.78 7.07 5.11
C ILE A 270 11.68 8.25 6.10
N GLY A 271 12.31 9.37 5.78
CA GLY A 271 12.24 10.57 6.63
C GLY A 271 10.82 11.10 6.78
N MET A 272 10.10 11.21 5.67
CA MET A 272 8.71 11.66 5.68
C MET A 272 7.82 10.72 6.50
N THR A 273 8.05 9.42 6.40
CA THR A 273 7.31 8.40 7.16
C THR A 273 7.58 8.56 8.66
N TRP A 274 8.84 8.66 9.04
CA TRP A 274 9.24 8.83 10.45
C TRP A 274 8.60 10.09 11.03
N GLU A 275 8.68 11.20 10.31
CA GLU A 275 8.13 12.49 10.74
C GLU A 275 6.62 12.39 10.98
N PHE A 276 5.89 11.75 10.06
CA PHE A 276 4.45 11.55 10.20
C PHE A 276 4.11 10.73 11.45
N LEU A 277 4.83 9.62 11.64
CA LEU A 277 4.55 8.71 12.77
C LEU A 277 4.78 9.40 14.12
N ILE A 278 5.87 10.16 14.24
CA ILE A 278 6.16 10.93 15.45
C ILE A 278 5.02 11.96 15.70
N ASP A 279 4.60 12.62 14.65
CA ASP A 279 3.61 13.68 14.72
C ASP A 279 2.25 13.19 15.24
N ILE A 280 1.87 11.96 14.92
CA ILE A 280 0.60 11.39 15.38
C ILE A 280 0.71 10.60 16.68
N GLY A 281 1.92 10.52 17.27
CA GLY A 281 2.07 9.99 18.63
C GLY A 281 2.73 8.61 18.74
N ILE A 282 3.33 8.11 17.68
CA ILE A 282 4.11 6.87 17.77
C ILE A 282 5.40 7.17 18.54
N ASP A 283 5.76 6.30 19.48
CA ASP A 283 6.96 6.43 20.30
C ASP A 283 8.21 6.26 19.42
N ALA A 284 9.06 7.29 19.40
CA ALA A 284 10.28 7.28 18.58
C ALA A 284 11.20 6.10 18.89
N GLN A 285 11.20 5.62 20.15
CA GLN A 285 12.03 4.48 20.55
C GLN A 285 11.49 3.15 20.07
N LYS A 286 10.30 3.14 19.47
CA LYS A 286 9.59 1.94 19.01
C LYS A 286 9.37 1.94 17.51
N ILE A 287 10.23 2.63 16.77
CA ILE A 287 10.23 2.67 15.30
C ILE A 287 11.57 2.13 14.82
N ARG A 288 11.55 1.23 13.83
CA ARG A 288 12.78 0.84 13.13
C ARG A 288 12.47 0.63 11.65
N PHE A 289 13.49 0.75 10.82
CA PHE A 289 13.39 0.51 9.38
C PHE A 289 14.23 -0.71 9.03
N ARG A 290 13.59 -1.73 8.49
CA ARG A 290 14.23 -3.00 8.14
C ARG A 290 14.28 -3.14 6.62
N GLN A 291 15.47 -3.32 6.09
CA GLN A 291 15.68 -3.54 4.67
C GLN A 291 15.34 -4.98 4.30
N HIS A 292 14.65 -5.15 3.18
CA HIS A 292 14.38 -6.48 2.65
C HIS A 292 15.69 -7.13 2.19
N LYS A 293 15.83 -8.43 2.46
CA LYS A 293 16.94 -9.23 1.93
C LYS A 293 16.76 -9.39 0.42
N ASN A 294 17.83 -9.69 -0.29
CA ASN A 294 17.77 -9.84 -1.75
C ASN A 294 16.80 -10.94 -2.19
N ASP A 295 16.69 -12.02 -1.44
CA ASP A 295 15.78 -13.12 -1.74
C ASP A 295 14.32 -12.84 -1.33
N GLU A 296 14.12 -11.85 -0.47
CA GLU A 296 12.80 -11.43 0.03
C GLU A 296 12.20 -10.35 -0.87
N MET A 297 13.05 -9.56 -1.47
CA MET A 297 12.65 -8.43 -2.30
C MET A 297 12.06 -8.93 -3.62
N ALA A 298 10.97 -8.28 -4.09
CA ALA A 298 10.43 -8.58 -5.42
C ALA A 298 11.52 -8.39 -6.46
N HIS A 299 11.55 -9.25 -7.47
CA HIS A 299 12.64 -9.27 -8.46
C HIS A 299 12.82 -7.94 -9.19
N TYR A 300 11.77 -7.13 -9.28
CA TYR A 300 11.81 -5.84 -9.97
C TYR A 300 12.23 -4.66 -9.06
N ALA A 301 12.15 -4.82 -7.74
CA ALA A 301 12.45 -3.72 -6.82
C ALA A 301 13.96 -3.51 -6.70
N SER A 302 14.40 -2.26 -6.61
CA SER A 302 15.82 -1.92 -6.47
C SER A 302 16.22 -1.58 -5.03
N ASP A 303 15.25 -1.17 -4.20
CA ASP A 303 15.46 -0.92 -2.77
C ASP A 303 14.10 -1.02 -2.09
N CYS A 304 14.04 -1.74 -0.99
CA CYS A 304 12.76 -1.98 -0.31
C CYS A 304 12.97 -2.05 1.20
N TRP A 305 12.19 -1.28 1.93
CA TRP A 305 12.29 -1.16 3.39
C TRP A 305 10.91 -1.28 4.03
N ASP A 306 10.86 -1.95 5.19
CA ASP A 306 9.68 -1.95 6.05
C ASP A 306 9.91 -1.02 7.22
N CYS A 307 8.94 -0.17 7.50
CA CYS A 307 8.89 0.55 8.76
C CYS A 307 8.13 -0.34 9.75
N GLU A 308 8.81 -0.79 10.78
CA GLU A 308 8.25 -1.66 11.79
C GLU A 308 8.04 -0.88 13.08
N LEU A 309 6.91 -1.14 13.75
CA LEU A 309 6.57 -0.54 15.03
C LEU A 309 6.58 -1.61 16.12
N LEU A 310 7.21 -1.31 17.23
CA LEU A 310 7.26 -2.23 18.36
C LEU A 310 6.04 -1.99 19.26
N GLY A 311 5.29 -3.03 19.49
CA GLY A 311 4.15 -3.01 20.39
C GLY A 311 4.02 -4.31 21.14
N SER A 312 2.84 -4.54 21.68
CA SER A 312 2.54 -5.74 22.46
C SER A 312 2.62 -7.02 21.62
N HIS A 313 2.53 -6.92 20.30
CA HIS A 313 2.69 -8.05 19.37
C HIS A 313 4.13 -8.22 18.87
N GLY A 314 5.09 -7.47 19.41
CA GLY A 314 6.46 -7.43 18.90
C GLY A 314 6.61 -6.41 17.76
N TRP A 315 7.63 -6.59 16.93
CA TRP A 315 7.85 -5.73 15.77
C TRP A 315 6.89 -6.11 14.65
N ILE A 316 6.10 -5.15 14.17
CA ILE A 316 5.09 -5.35 13.13
C ILE A 316 5.33 -4.36 12.01
N GLU A 317 5.37 -4.84 10.79
CA GLU A 317 5.44 -4.00 9.59
C GLU A 317 4.16 -3.16 9.48
N CYS A 318 4.32 -1.84 9.44
CA CYS A 318 3.19 -0.91 9.32
C CYS A 318 3.27 -0.05 8.06
N VAL A 319 4.48 0.13 7.50
CA VAL A 319 4.67 0.91 6.26
C VAL A 319 5.71 0.18 5.40
N GLY A 320 5.43 0.04 4.11
CA GLY A 320 6.41 -0.43 3.13
C GLY A 320 6.89 0.74 2.30
N ILE A 321 8.19 0.87 2.08
CA ILE A 321 8.78 1.94 1.29
C ILE A 321 9.70 1.30 0.25
N ALA A 322 9.38 1.45 -1.03
CA ALA A 322 10.09 0.71 -2.08
C ALA A 322 10.29 1.55 -3.33
N ASN A 323 11.42 1.33 -3.98
CA ASN A 323 11.58 1.71 -5.38
C ASN A 323 11.15 0.52 -6.23
N ARG A 324 10.00 0.63 -6.87
CA ARG A 324 9.38 -0.43 -7.69
C ARG A 324 9.91 -0.43 -9.12
N THR A 325 10.81 0.46 -9.46
CA THR A 325 11.34 0.68 -10.81
C THR A 325 10.20 0.95 -11.81
N CYS A 326 10.35 0.54 -13.06
CA CYS A 326 9.32 0.73 -14.09
C CYS A 326 8.39 -0.48 -14.23
N HIS A 327 8.53 -1.47 -13.34
CA HIS A 327 7.84 -2.77 -13.50
C HIS A 327 6.33 -2.64 -13.67
N ASP A 328 5.67 -1.88 -12.78
CA ASP A 328 4.20 -1.78 -12.81
C ASP A 328 3.71 -1.14 -14.11
N LEU A 329 4.31 -0.02 -14.50
CA LEU A 329 3.88 0.69 -15.70
C LEU A 329 4.18 -0.14 -16.96
N GLU A 330 5.34 -0.81 -17.02
CA GLU A 330 5.67 -1.69 -18.15
C GLU A 330 4.70 -2.87 -18.24
N SER A 331 4.33 -3.47 -17.12
CA SER A 331 3.38 -4.58 -17.09
C SER A 331 2.03 -4.14 -17.68
N HIS A 332 1.55 -2.98 -17.27
CA HIS A 332 0.29 -2.46 -17.79
C HIS A 332 0.39 -2.05 -19.25
N GLU A 333 1.51 -1.49 -19.68
CA GLU A 333 1.73 -1.17 -21.11
C GLU A 333 1.68 -2.45 -21.95
N GLY A 334 2.41 -3.48 -21.52
CA GLY A 334 2.47 -4.74 -22.25
C GLY A 334 1.11 -5.43 -22.33
N TYR A 335 0.39 -5.47 -21.21
CA TYR A 335 -0.89 -6.17 -21.16
C TYR A 335 -1.99 -5.43 -21.91
N SER A 336 -2.03 -4.10 -21.79
CA SER A 336 -3.04 -3.26 -22.45
C SER A 336 -2.70 -2.93 -23.89
N LYS A 337 -1.43 -3.12 -24.28
CA LYS A 337 -0.88 -2.73 -25.58
C LYS A 337 -1.02 -1.22 -25.82
N SER A 338 -0.85 -0.45 -24.75
CA SER A 338 -0.96 1.01 -24.77
C SER A 338 0.44 1.62 -24.57
N ASN A 339 0.66 2.79 -25.13
CA ASN A 339 1.89 3.57 -24.90
C ASN A 339 1.64 4.83 -24.06
N LEU A 340 0.53 4.86 -23.32
CA LEU A 340 0.12 6.04 -22.56
C LEU A 340 0.80 6.18 -21.20
N LEU A 341 1.56 5.15 -20.76
CA LEU A 341 2.19 5.15 -19.44
C LEU A 341 3.66 5.56 -19.52
N ARG A 342 3.97 6.55 -20.35
CA ARG A 342 5.34 7.00 -20.61
C ARG A 342 5.55 8.43 -20.19
N GLY A 343 6.83 8.77 -19.98
CA GLY A 343 7.28 10.13 -19.80
C GLY A 343 8.10 10.57 -21.00
N TRP A 344 8.39 11.87 -21.07
CA TRP A 344 9.22 12.45 -22.13
C TRP A 344 10.46 13.08 -21.49
N ARG A 345 11.63 12.68 -21.98
CA ARG A 345 12.92 13.24 -21.54
C ARG A 345 13.48 14.12 -22.65
N LYS A 346 13.60 15.40 -22.37
CA LYS A 346 14.19 16.36 -23.32
C LYS A 346 15.70 16.25 -23.26
N PHE A 347 16.34 16.23 -24.41
CA PHE A 347 17.80 16.25 -24.50
C PHE A 347 18.34 17.66 -24.32
N ASP A 348 19.51 17.80 -23.71
CA ASP A 348 20.21 19.08 -23.59
C ASP A 348 20.59 19.62 -24.97
N GLN A 349 21.01 18.74 -25.87
CA GLN A 349 21.35 19.04 -27.25
C GLN A 349 20.59 18.08 -28.15
N PRO A 350 19.97 18.57 -29.25
CA PRO A 350 19.32 17.67 -30.20
C PRO A 350 20.28 16.60 -30.69
N SER A 351 19.76 15.41 -30.92
CA SER A 351 20.52 14.29 -31.43
C SER A 351 20.07 13.97 -32.85
N ILE A 352 21.03 13.61 -33.71
CA ILE A 352 20.70 13.18 -35.07
C ILE A 352 20.76 11.68 -35.11
N ILE A 353 19.64 11.04 -35.47
CA ILE A 353 19.58 9.60 -35.64
C ILE A 353 19.36 9.30 -37.11
N SER A 354 19.97 8.20 -37.57
CA SER A 354 19.80 7.72 -38.94
C SER A 354 18.81 6.56 -38.89
N LYS A 355 17.65 6.72 -39.51
CA LYS A 355 16.64 5.68 -39.61
C LYS A 355 16.77 4.99 -40.95
N LYS A 356 16.70 3.69 -40.92
CA LYS A 356 16.80 2.83 -42.09
C LYS A 356 15.41 2.34 -42.45
N TYR A 357 14.97 2.63 -43.65
CA TYR A 357 13.67 2.21 -44.17
C TYR A 357 13.84 1.28 -45.33
N ILE A 358 12.96 0.29 -45.40
CA ILE A 358 12.87 -0.60 -46.55
C ILE A 358 11.70 -0.11 -47.39
N SER A 359 11.95 0.14 -48.66
CA SER A 359 10.92 0.62 -49.56
C SER A 359 10.76 -0.33 -50.75
N PRO A 360 9.53 -0.75 -51.09
CA PRO A 360 9.34 -1.59 -52.28
C PRO A 360 9.60 -0.77 -53.54
N ILE A 361 10.23 -1.39 -54.54
CA ILE A 361 10.40 -0.77 -55.86
C ILE A 361 9.20 -1.17 -56.71
N SER A 362 8.26 -0.26 -56.83
CA SER A 362 6.98 -0.52 -57.47
C SER A 362 7.10 -0.92 -58.91
N SER A 363 8.10 -0.38 -59.63
CA SER A 363 8.33 -0.71 -61.02
C SER A 363 8.76 -2.17 -61.24
N ILE A 364 9.26 -2.83 -60.19
CA ILE A 364 9.65 -4.24 -60.26
C ILE A 364 8.58 -5.13 -59.63
N ILE A 365 8.03 -4.70 -58.49
CA ILE A 365 7.03 -5.49 -57.74
C ILE A 365 5.69 -5.56 -58.52
N GLY A 366 5.29 -4.47 -59.13
CA GLY A 366 4.03 -4.41 -59.87
C GLY A 366 3.94 -5.48 -60.96
N PRO A 367 4.86 -5.49 -61.94
CA PRO A 367 4.81 -6.48 -62.99
C PRO A 367 5.06 -7.93 -62.49
N HIS A 368 5.86 -8.09 -61.44
CA HIS A 368 6.21 -9.42 -60.94
C HIS A 368 5.08 -10.12 -60.17
N PHE A 369 4.38 -9.36 -59.30
CA PHE A 369 3.35 -9.94 -58.42
C PHE A 369 1.93 -9.59 -58.85
N LYS A 370 1.76 -8.71 -59.81
CA LYS A 370 0.47 -8.38 -60.45
C LYS A 370 -0.62 -8.05 -59.39
N SER A 371 -1.64 -8.91 -59.28
CA SER A 371 -2.75 -8.66 -58.34
C SER A 371 -2.31 -8.63 -56.85
N ASP A 372 -1.21 -9.31 -56.52
CA ASP A 372 -0.68 -9.35 -55.18
C ASP A 372 0.26 -8.17 -54.88
N ALA A 373 0.61 -7.35 -55.86
CA ALA A 373 1.64 -6.31 -55.73
C ALA A 373 1.35 -5.34 -54.60
N LYS A 374 0.10 -4.97 -54.39
CA LYS A 374 -0.30 -4.04 -53.35
C LYS A 374 -0.06 -4.59 -51.95
N GLU A 375 -0.44 -5.85 -51.74
CA GLU A 375 -0.21 -6.55 -50.48
C GLU A 375 1.30 -6.71 -50.21
N VAL A 376 2.06 -7.12 -51.24
CA VAL A 376 3.49 -7.28 -51.17
C VAL A 376 4.18 -5.96 -50.78
N SER A 377 3.80 -4.85 -51.45
CA SER A 377 4.37 -3.52 -51.18
C SER A 377 4.07 -3.08 -49.75
N ASN A 378 2.83 -3.26 -49.31
CA ASN A 378 2.44 -2.89 -47.94
C ASN A 378 3.20 -3.68 -46.89
N SER A 379 3.36 -4.99 -47.12
CA SER A 379 4.09 -5.87 -46.20
C SER A 379 5.55 -5.46 -46.09
N ILE A 380 6.18 -5.14 -47.23
CA ILE A 380 7.57 -4.68 -47.26
C ILE A 380 7.72 -3.34 -46.52
N SER A 381 6.80 -2.40 -46.79
CA SER A 381 6.85 -1.06 -46.15
C SER A 381 6.69 -1.12 -44.64
N ASN A 382 6.02 -2.14 -44.13
CA ASN A 382 5.74 -2.29 -42.69
C ASN A 382 6.75 -3.17 -41.97
N MET A 383 7.81 -3.62 -42.64
CA MET A 383 8.86 -4.43 -42.00
C MET A 383 9.69 -3.58 -41.05
N ASP A 384 9.84 -4.05 -39.85
CA ASP A 384 10.65 -3.36 -38.82
C ASP A 384 12.12 -3.72 -38.89
N GLU A 385 12.45 -4.89 -39.41
CA GLU A 385 13.83 -5.37 -39.46
C GLU A 385 14.25 -5.71 -40.87
N MET A 386 15.50 -5.48 -41.15
CA MET A 386 16.14 -5.81 -42.43
C MET A 386 16.27 -7.34 -42.55
N PRO A 387 15.92 -7.92 -43.70
CA PRO A 387 16.17 -9.34 -43.92
C PRO A 387 17.67 -9.64 -43.84
N GLN A 388 18.00 -10.79 -43.29
CA GLN A 388 19.40 -11.19 -43.11
C GLN A 388 20.03 -11.71 -44.41
N SER A 389 19.20 -12.18 -45.31
CA SER A 389 19.67 -12.72 -46.60
C SER A 389 18.60 -12.57 -47.68
N PHE A 390 19.04 -12.59 -48.93
CA PHE A 390 18.16 -12.55 -50.08
C PHE A 390 18.35 -13.80 -50.95
N PRO A 391 17.25 -14.30 -51.57
CA PRO A 391 15.87 -13.85 -51.41
C PRO A 391 15.31 -14.25 -50.04
N PHE A 392 14.35 -13.50 -49.54
CA PHE A 392 13.68 -13.83 -48.26
C PHE A 392 12.20 -14.17 -48.51
N ASP A 393 11.65 -14.95 -47.61
CA ASP A 393 10.26 -15.43 -47.70
C ASP A 393 9.32 -14.41 -47.06
N LEU A 394 8.23 -14.10 -47.78
CA LEU A 394 7.17 -13.20 -47.30
C LEU A 394 5.85 -13.94 -47.37
N SER A 395 5.11 -14.01 -46.27
CA SER A 395 3.81 -14.69 -46.21
C SER A 395 2.70 -13.73 -46.56
N LEU A 396 1.84 -14.12 -47.48
CA LEU A 396 0.64 -13.36 -47.86
C LEU A 396 -0.54 -13.74 -46.94
N SER A 397 -1.55 -12.92 -46.95
CA SER A 397 -2.74 -13.12 -46.11
C SER A 397 -3.51 -14.41 -46.41
N ASP A 398 -3.38 -14.93 -47.64
CA ASP A 398 -4.01 -16.17 -48.06
C ASP A 398 -3.16 -17.43 -47.76
N GLY A 399 -2.01 -17.25 -47.12
CA GLY A 399 -1.13 -18.35 -46.71
C GLY A 399 -0.05 -18.68 -47.71
N ARG A 400 -0.04 -18.13 -48.91
CA ARG A 400 1.05 -18.33 -49.87
C ARG A 400 2.31 -17.65 -49.39
N VAL A 401 3.44 -18.28 -49.66
CA VAL A 401 4.77 -17.73 -49.36
C VAL A 401 5.45 -17.37 -50.68
N ILE A 402 5.88 -16.12 -50.79
CA ILE A 402 6.55 -15.62 -51.98
C ILE A 402 8.00 -15.24 -51.63
N LYS A 403 8.84 -15.16 -52.63
CA LYS A 403 10.25 -14.79 -52.44
C LYS A 403 10.46 -13.38 -52.94
N ILE A 404 11.15 -12.61 -52.09
CA ILE A 404 11.47 -11.22 -52.40
C ILE A 404 12.98 -11.15 -52.67
N ALA A 405 13.33 -10.78 -53.91
CA ALA A 405 14.72 -10.64 -54.31
C ALA A 405 15.24 -9.24 -53.92
N GLU A 406 16.56 -9.16 -53.81
CA GLU A 406 17.22 -7.89 -53.39
C GLU A 406 16.86 -6.73 -54.31
N GLU A 407 16.78 -6.96 -55.59
CA GLU A 407 16.44 -5.93 -56.58
C GLU A 407 15.01 -5.40 -56.46
N MET A 408 14.14 -6.04 -55.72
CA MET A 408 12.76 -5.63 -55.50
C MET A 408 12.60 -4.57 -54.40
N ILE A 409 13.64 -4.35 -53.62
CA ILE A 409 13.61 -3.39 -52.50
C ILE A 409 14.71 -2.37 -52.64
N GLU A 410 14.47 -1.22 -52.01
CA GLU A 410 15.42 -0.12 -51.93
C GLU A 410 15.59 0.23 -50.46
N LEU A 411 16.84 0.40 -50.06
CA LEU A 411 17.15 0.87 -48.72
C LEU A 411 17.23 2.39 -48.73
N ARG A 412 16.47 3.00 -47.85
CA ARG A 412 16.51 4.45 -47.67
C ARG A 412 17.00 4.74 -46.27
N PHE A 413 17.89 5.72 -46.20
CA PHE A 413 18.42 6.25 -44.95
C PHE A 413 17.91 7.67 -44.82
N GLU A 414 17.21 7.95 -43.71
CA GLU A 414 16.76 9.31 -43.41
C GLU A 414 17.38 9.73 -42.10
N GLU A 415 17.92 10.91 -42.06
CA GLU A 415 18.40 11.51 -40.83
C GLU A 415 17.26 12.30 -40.21
N GLU A 416 17.05 12.07 -38.91
CA GLU A 416 16.02 12.76 -38.16
C GLU A 416 16.66 13.43 -36.95
N VAL A 417 16.29 14.69 -36.72
CA VAL A 417 16.72 15.41 -35.53
C VAL A 417 15.69 15.14 -34.44
N ILE A 418 16.14 14.54 -33.35
CA ILE A 418 15.26 14.28 -32.21
C ILE A 418 15.67 15.17 -31.03
N HIS A 419 14.66 15.68 -30.33
CA HIS A 419 14.86 16.62 -29.23
C HIS A 419 14.69 15.96 -27.86
N GLY A 420 14.31 14.70 -27.84
CA GLY A 420 14.12 13.94 -26.61
C GLY A 420 13.71 12.51 -26.92
N GLU A 421 13.37 11.79 -25.87
CA GLU A 421 12.94 10.39 -26.00
C GLU A 421 11.83 10.04 -25.01
N TYR A 422 11.03 9.07 -25.36
CA TYR A 422 10.06 8.47 -24.43
C TYR A 422 10.76 7.44 -23.56
N PHE A 423 10.29 7.32 -22.32
CA PHE A 423 10.77 6.32 -21.38
C PHE A 423 9.63 5.93 -20.43
N THR A 424 9.76 4.81 -19.77
CA THR A 424 8.79 4.41 -18.75
C THR A 424 9.27 4.90 -17.39
N PRO A 425 8.47 5.74 -16.70
CA PRO A 425 8.89 6.24 -15.38
C PRO A 425 9.08 5.14 -14.36
N HIS A 426 9.94 5.40 -13.39
CA HIS A 426 10.08 4.55 -12.20
C HIS A 426 9.10 5.03 -11.14
N VAL A 427 8.70 4.11 -10.26
CA VAL A 427 7.72 4.37 -9.21
C VAL A 427 8.38 4.15 -7.85
N ILE A 428 8.27 5.15 -6.99
CA ILE A 428 8.68 5.04 -5.58
C ILE A 428 7.40 5.06 -4.76
N GLU A 429 7.22 4.08 -3.87
CA GLU A 429 5.96 3.90 -3.15
C GLU A 429 6.19 3.80 -1.64
N PRO A 430 5.65 4.74 -0.84
CA PRO A 430 5.36 4.46 0.56
C PRO A 430 3.90 4.02 0.71
N ALA A 431 3.70 2.87 1.35
CA ALA A 431 2.37 2.25 1.53
C ALA A 431 2.13 2.04 3.02
N PHE A 432 1.09 2.67 3.55
CA PHE A 432 0.79 2.73 4.99
C PHE A 432 -0.41 1.84 5.33
N GLY A 433 -0.24 0.96 6.31
CA GLY A 433 -1.33 0.19 6.91
C GLY A 433 -1.96 0.99 8.05
N ILE A 434 -3.04 1.70 7.77
CA ILE A 434 -3.63 2.64 8.73
C ILE A 434 -4.12 1.93 9.99
N ASP A 435 -4.75 0.77 9.86
CA ASP A 435 -5.27 0.04 11.03
C ASP A 435 -4.14 -0.41 11.96
N ARG A 436 -3.01 -0.87 11.40
CA ARG A 436 -1.83 -1.26 12.17
C ARG A 436 -1.23 -0.06 12.90
N ILE A 437 -1.20 1.09 12.24
CA ILE A 437 -0.69 2.33 12.83
C ILE A 437 -1.61 2.76 13.98
N ILE A 438 -2.94 2.72 13.80
CA ILE A 438 -3.89 3.08 14.84
C ILE A 438 -3.75 2.14 16.05
N TRP A 439 -3.61 0.83 15.81
CA TRP A 439 -3.36 -0.10 16.91
C TRP A 439 -2.14 0.31 17.73
N HIS A 440 -1.05 0.68 17.05
CA HIS A 440 0.18 1.06 17.74
C HIS A 440 0.03 2.40 18.44
N ILE A 441 -0.75 3.33 17.90
CA ILE A 441 -1.10 4.56 18.62
C ILE A 441 -1.78 4.20 19.95
N MET A 442 -2.76 3.30 19.91
CA MET A 442 -3.47 2.86 21.12
C MET A 442 -2.51 2.17 22.10
N ASP A 443 -1.68 1.26 21.60
CA ASP A 443 -0.73 0.53 22.43
C ASP A 443 0.28 1.47 23.08
N HIS A 444 0.85 2.41 22.32
CA HIS A 444 1.86 3.36 22.83
C HIS A 444 1.25 4.40 23.76
N SER A 445 -0.02 4.71 23.59
CA SER A 445 -0.72 5.75 24.37
C SER A 445 -1.36 5.20 25.64
N PHE A 446 -1.51 3.89 25.73
CA PHE A 446 -2.20 3.23 26.86
C PHE A 446 -1.35 3.32 28.11
N ILE A 447 -1.85 4.03 29.11
CA ILE A 447 -1.19 4.21 30.42
C ILE A 447 -2.12 3.71 31.49
N GLU A 448 -1.61 2.83 32.36
CA GLU A 448 -2.34 2.32 33.51
C GLU A 448 -1.61 2.80 34.77
N ILE A 449 -2.32 3.55 35.61
CA ILE A 449 -1.77 4.03 36.87
C ILE A 449 -2.68 3.62 38.03
N GLU A 450 -2.09 3.51 39.21
CA GLU A 450 -2.83 3.27 40.44
C GLU A 450 -2.98 4.62 41.16
N LYS A 451 -4.22 4.99 41.46
CA LYS A 451 -4.53 6.25 42.14
C LYS A 451 -5.56 5.93 43.22
N GLU A 452 -5.21 6.20 44.47
CA GLU A 452 -6.07 5.98 45.64
C GLU A 452 -6.60 4.54 45.72
N GLY A 453 -5.75 3.57 45.34
CA GLY A 453 -6.09 2.16 45.40
C GLY A 453 -6.93 1.63 44.25
N GLU A 454 -7.21 2.47 43.26
CA GLU A 454 -7.96 2.11 42.06
C GLU A 454 -7.07 2.21 40.83
N ASN A 455 -7.28 1.29 39.87
CA ASN A 455 -6.61 1.35 38.57
C ASN A 455 -7.30 2.38 37.70
N TYR A 456 -6.48 3.23 37.09
CA TYR A 456 -6.90 4.36 36.28
C TYR A 456 -6.24 4.25 34.92
N ILE A 457 -7.02 4.33 33.83
CA ILE A 457 -6.52 4.16 32.47
C ILE A 457 -6.61 5.50 31.74
N ILE A 458 -5.52 5.85 31.05
CA ILE A 458 -5.43 7.05 30.24
C ILE A 458 -4.95 6.66 28.85
N LEU A 459 -5.63 7.15 27.81
CA LEU A 459 -5.07 7.15 26.44
C LEU A 459 -4.41 8.51 26.24
N ASN A 460 -3.09 8.52 26.24
CA ASN A 460 -2.31 9.75 26.10
C ASN A 460 -2.10 10.08 24.60
N LEU A 461 -3.20 10.42 23.93
CA LEU A 461 -3.20 10.73 22.51
C LEU A 461 -2.68 12.13 22.24
N LYS A 462 -2.06 12.32 21.07
CA LYS A 462 -1.75 13.68 20.58
C LYS A 462 -3.05 14.44 20.34
N GLU A 463 -3.05 15.72 20.65
CA GLU A 463 -4.24 16.57 20.50
C GLU A 463 -4.83 16.50 19.10
N LYS A 464 -3.98 16.46 18.10
CA LYS A 464 -4.41 16.49 16.69
C LYS A 464 -5.17 15.24 16.23
N ILE A 465 -5.09 14.13 16.98
CA ILE A 465 -5.82 12.91 16.64
C ILE A 465 -6.85 12.51 17.71
N ALA A 466 -6.95 13.26 18.81
CA ALA A 466 -7.93 12.98 19.86
C ALA A 466 -9.36 13.05 19.31
N PRO A 467 -10.31 12.28 19.88
CA PRO A 467 -11.68 12.27 19.35
C PRO A 467 -12.43 13.57 19.56
N TYR A 468 -12.07 14.29 20.63
CA TYR A 468 -12.57 15.63 20.94
C TYR A 468 -11.43 16.49 21.44
N ASP A 469 -11.50 17.77 21.18
CA ASP A 469 -10.47 18.71 21.63
C ASP A 469 -10.63 19.05 23.11
N ILE A 470 -11.88 19.12 23.59
CA ILE A 470 -12.18 19.53 24.95
C ILE A 470 -13.42 18.82 25.49
N ALA A 471 -13.40 18.46 26.74
CA ALA A 471 -14.58 17.98 27.47
C ALA A 471 -15.10 19.06 28.41
N ILE A 472 -16.41 19.24 28.41
CA ILE A 472 -17.11 20.18 29.32
C ILE A 472 -17.80 19.33 30.38
N LEU A 473 -17.38 19.49 31.62
CA LEU A 473 -17.83 18.63 32.73
C LEU A 473 -18.46 19.49 33.83
N PRO A 474 -19.79 19.68 33.82
CA PRO A 474 -20.43 20.39 34.95
C PRO A 474 -20.15 19.64 36.25
N LEU A 475 -19.83 20.40 37.32
CA LEU A 475 -19.51 19.78 38.62
C LEU A 475 -20.69 18.98 39.18
N PHE A 476 -21.90 19.55 39.08
CA PHE A 476 -23.12 18.91 39.56
C PHE A 476 -24.16 18.85 38.45
N ASP A 477 -25.04 17.85 38.53
CA ASP A 477 -26.18 17.69 37.63
C ASP A 477 -27.32 18.62 38.09
N LYS A 478 -27.08 19.91 38.01
CA LYS A 478 -28.04 20.96 38.37
C LYS A 478 -28.40 21.76 37.13
N GLU A 479 -29.66 22.07 36.98
CA GLU A 479 -30.22 22.73 35.80
C GLU A 479 -29.40 23.96 35.36
N LYS A 480 -29.02 24.82 36.30
CA LYS A 480 -28.26 26.02 35.99
C LYS A 480 -26.88 25.71 35.41
N MET A 481 -26.18 24.74 36.01
CA MET A 481 -24.85 24.32 35.52
C MET A 481 -24.94 23.64 34.16
N ILE A 482 -25.95 22.79 33.96
CA ILE A 482 -26.18 22.11 32.68
C ILE A 482 -26.47 23.13 31.59
N LYS A 483 -27.28 24.13 31.90
CA LYS A 483 -27.61 25.21 30.95
C LYS A 483 -26.38 26.01 30.57
N MET A 484 -25.51 26.36 31.53
CA MET A 484 -24.24 27.04 31.26
C MET A 484 -23.33 26.18 30.40
N ALA A 485 -23.19 24.90 30.73
CA ALA A 485 -22.38 23.97 29.97
C ALA A 485 -22.86 23.83 28.52
N LYS A 486 -24.19 23.76 28.32
CA LYS A 486 -24.78 23.70 26.99
C LYS A 486 -24.53 24.96 26.18
N THR A 487 -24.61 26.12 26.83
CA THR A 487 -24.32 27.42 26.19
C THR A 487 -22.86 27.44 25.74
N LEU A 488 -21.95 27.09 26.65
CA LEU A 488 -20.51 27.04 26.34
C LEU A 488 -20.24 26.03 25.20
N MET A 489 -20.88 24.87 25.28
CA MET A 489 -20.74 23.85 24.22
C MET A 489 -21.20 24.39 22.88
N GLY A 490 -22.32 25.14 22.86
CA GLY A 490 -22.81 25.77 21.64
C GLY A 490 -21.80 26.73 21.05
N GLU A 491 -21.21 27.57 21.93
CA GLU A 491 -20.18 28.53 21.51
C GLU A 491 -18.94 27.82 20.94
N ILE A 492 -18.51 26.74 21.61
CA ILE A 492 -17.36 25.93 21.14
C ILE A 492 -17.66 25.32 19.78
N ASN A 493 -18.85 24.75 19.61
CA ASN A 493 -19.26 24.12 18.35
C ASN A 493 -19.34 25.13 17.20
N ASP A 494 -19.55 26.39 17.49
CA ASP A 494 -19.57 27.44 16.47
C ASP A 494 -18.17 27.86 16.03
N ILE A 495 -17.14 27.47 16.76
CA ILE A 495 -15.74 27.75 16.40
C ILE A 495 -15.23 26.68 15.45
N THR A 496 -14.84 27.11 14.27
CA THR A 496 -14.34 26.20 13.24
C THR A 496 -13.07 25.48 13.73
N GLY A 497 -13.09 24.15 13.63
CA GLY A 497 -11.94 23.31 13.95
C GLY A 497 -11.85 22.86 15.40
N ILE A 498 -12.78 23.29 16.25
CA ILE A 498 -12.80 22.86 17.66
C ILE A 498 -14.01 21.96 17.88
N SER A 499 -13.78 20.78 18.44
CA SER A 499 -14.86 19.85 18.79
C SER A 499 -14.92 19.66 20.30
N GLY A 500 -16.13 19.75 20.85
CA GLY A 500 -16.37 19.60 22.29
C GLY A 500 -17.21 18.37 22.60
N HIS A 501 -17.06 17.91 23.83
CA HIS A 501 -17.83 16.80 24.38
C HIS A 501 -18.34 17.16 25.76
N MET A 502 -19.61 16.92 26.05
CA MET A 502 -20.20 17.22 27.36
C MET A 502 -20.64 15.90 28.01
N ASP A 503 -20.29 15.74 29.28
CA ASP A 503 -20.68 14.56 30.06
C ASP A 503 -21.25 15.04 31.39
N THR A 504 -22.48 14.61 31.68
CA THR A 504 -23.20 14.99 32.93
C THR A 504 -23.53 13.76 33.79
N SER A 505 -23.15 12.57 33.36
CA SER A 505 -23.56 11.33 34.03
C SER A 505 -22.58 10.91 35.13
N ARG A 506 -23.11 10.42 36.24
CA ARG A 506 -22.35 9.91 37.39
C ARG A 506 -21.58 11.03 38.10
N SER A 507 -20.61 10.69 38.92
CA SER A 507 -19.76 11.63 39.65
C SER A 507 -18.77 12.34 38.74
N ILE A 508 -18.28 13.49 39.17
CA ILE A 508 -17.30 14.28 38.42
C ILE A 508 -16.02 13.46 38.20
N GLY A 509 -15.60 12.66 39.18
CA GLY A 509 -14.43 11.79 39.04
C GLY A 509 -14.58 10.81 37.93
N ARG A 510 -15.76 10.20 37.78
CA ARG A 510 -16.05 9.25 36.70
C ARG A 510 -16.11 9.93 35.34
N ARG A 511 -16.59 11.16 35.29
CA ARG A 511 -16.61 11.94 34.04
C ARG A 511 -15.20 12.23 33.55
N TYR A 512 -14.30 12.63 34.47
CA TYR A 512 -12.88 12.81 34.14
C TYR A 512 -12.25 11.48 33.67
N ALA A 513 -12.54 10.38 34.38
CA ALA A 513 -12.00 9.07 34.02
C ALA A 513 -12.40 8.67 32.59
N ARG A 514 -13.68 8.87 32.24
CA ARG A 514 -14.15 8.53 30.90
C ARG A 514 -13.50 9.39 29.81
N ALA A 515 -13.32 10.68 30.09
CA ALA A 515 -12.64 11.60 29.16
C ALA A 515 -11.18 11.17 28.93
N ASP A 516 -10.49 10.79 30.00
CA ASP A 516 -9.10 10.30 29.93
C ASP A 516 -9.00 8.98 29.16
N GLU A 517 -9.97 8.08 29.37
CA GLU A 517 -9.96 6.76 28.68
C GLU A 517 -10.12 6.87 27.16
N ILE A 518 -10.75 7.95 26.68
CA ILE A 518 -10.90 8.16 25.23
C ILE A 518 -9.90 9.19 24.69
N GLY A 519 -9.00 9.68 25.54
CA GLY A 519 -7.88 10.51 25.09
C GLY A 519 -8.21 11.98 24.84
N ILE A 520 -9.23 12.57 25.52
CA ILE A 520 -9.56 14.01 25.38
C ILE A 520 -8.47 14.81 26.11
N PRO A 521 -7.75 15.69 25.46
CA PRO A 521 -6.63 16.42 26.07
C PRO A 521 -7.02 17.49 27.06
N UNK A 522 -8.13 18.09 26.89
CA UNK A 522 -8.53 19.16 27.78
C UNK A 522 -9.83 18.84 28.45
N UNK A 523 -9.91 19.24 29.69
CA UNK A 523 -11.14 19.08 30.42
C UNK A 523 -11.40 20.41 31.09
N UNK A 524 -12.42 20.81 30.93
CA UNK A 524 -12.89 21.98 31.54
C UNK A 524 -13.97 21.61 32.49
N UNK A 525 -13.76 21.98 33.62
CA UNK A 525 -14.75 21.71 34.61
C UNK A 525 -15.55 22.97 34.80
N UNK A 526 -16.56 22.91 34.75
CA UNK A 526 -17.46 23.95 35.05
C UNK A 526 -17.81 23.81 36.45
N UNK A 527 -17.07 24.53 37.01
CA UNK A 527 -17.21 24.48 38.43
C UNK A 527 -18.36 25.40 38.79
N UNK A 528 -18.48 25.50 39.71
CA UNK A 528 -19.54 26.15 40.27
C UNK A 528 -19.75 27.47 39.74
N UNK A 529 -20.27 27.56 39.68
CA UNK A 529 -20.40 28.59 39.28
C UNK A 529 -20.55 29.75 39.56
N ASP A 530 -19.85 30.53 39.17
CA ASP A 530 -19.87 31.98 39.36
C ASP A 530 -20.49 32.70 38.16
#